data_b26ddf1cd08cee7ad0b3a55e16b40360
#
_entry.id   b26ddf1cd08cee7ad0b3a55e16b40360
#
_cell.length_a   1.000
_cell.length_b   1.000
_cell.length_c   1.000
_cell.angle_alpha   90.00
_cell.angle_beta   90.00
_cell.angle_gamma   90.00
#
_symmetry.space_group_name_H-M   'P 1'
#
loop_
_entity.id
_entity.type
_entity.pdbx_description
1 polymer ?
#
loop_
_entity_poly.entity_id
_entity_poly.type
_entity_poly.pdbx_seq_one_letter_code
_entity_poly.pdbx_strand_id
1 'polypeptide(L)'
;LRRFSKKEDKIRFKEKISVSENFFPDNKKVFWVHAASVGETNSVLPLIEKLIKNNKEIFILLTSTTLSSSQLIKKKKLNNDNFQHRFFPLDVQFLVKKFLNHWKPKLIIFIDSEVWPNYLLEISKRKIPLVLLNGRITTKTFKRWKIFPNLSRKLFNSYDLCLPASSE
;
A
#
# COMPACT_ATOMS: atom_id res chain seq x y z
N LEU A 1 -9.08 4.53 -20.91
CA LEU A 1 -8.86 3.30 -21.68
C LEU A 1 -9.07 2.03 -20.85
N ARG A 2 -8.51 1.90 -19.62
CA ARG A 2 -8.70 0.72 -18.75
C ARG A 2 -10.15 0.48 -18.34
N ARG A 3 -10.96 1.55 -18.21
CA ARG A 3 -12.38 1.46 -17.82
C ARG A 3 -13.22 0.74 -18.89
N PHE A 4 -12.88 0.92 -20.19
CA PHE A 4 -13.57 0.26 -21.30
C PHE A 4 -13.18 -1.21 -21.45
N SER A 5 -12.02 -1.63 -20.95
CA SER A 5 -11.51 -3.01 -21.06
C SER A 5 -11.96 -3.95 -19.92
N LYS A 6 -12.97 -3.59 -19.12
CA LYS A 6 -13.44 -4.35 -17.93
C LYS A 6 -12.32 -4.65 -16.89
N LYS A 7 -11.21 -3.92 -16.95
CA LYS A 7 -10.06 -4.10 -16.04
C LYS A 7 -10.12 -3.20 -14.80
N GLU A 8 -11.17 -2.38 -14.68
CA GLU A 8 -11.41 -1.52 -13.52
C GLU A 8 -12.82 -1.71 -12.95
N ASP A 9 -12.93 -1.54 -11.64
CA ASP A 9 -14.23 -1.50 -10.97
C ASP A 9 -14.99 -0.24 -11.38
N LYS A 10 -16.21 -0.38 -11.89
CA LYS A 10 -17.01 0.72 -12.44
C LYS A 10 -17.41 1.78 -11.39
N ILE A 11 -17.50 1.39 -10.14
CA ILE A 11 -17.91 2.26 -9.02
C ILE A 11 -16.70 2.68 -8.22
N ARG A 12 -15.88 1.72 -7.80
CA ARG A 12 -14.78 1.92 -6.87
C ARG A 12 -13.52 2.54 -7.50
N PHE A 13 -13.46 2.72 -8.84
CA PHE A 13 -12.34 3.43 -9.49
C PHE A 13 -12.15 4.85 -8.93
N LYS A 14 -13.22 5.46 -8.41
CA LYS A 14 -13.18 6.78 -7.76
C LYS A 14 -12.25 6.82 -6.55
N GLU A 15 -12.02 5.69 -5.88
CA GLU A 15 -11.09 5.58 -4.76
C GLU A 15 -9.65 5.94 -5.15
N LYS A 16 -9.29 5.79 -6.45
CA LYS A 16 -7.97 6.15 -6.98
C LYS A 16 -7.74 7.67 -7.12
N ILE A 17 -8.81 8.44 -7.19
CA ILE A 17 -8.77 9.89 -7.42
C ILE A 17 -9.44 10.70 -6.29
N SER A 18 -10.12 10.02 -5.38
CA SER A 18 -10.81 10.64 -4.25
C SER A 18 -10.55 9.86 -2.96
N VAL A 19 -10.29 10.61 -1.91
CA VAL A 19 -10.07 10.07 -0.56
C VAL A 19 -11.27 10.38 0.35
N SER A 20 -12.39 10.81 -0.24
CA SER A 20 -13.59 11.12 0.55
C SER A 20 -14.25 9.84 1.05
N GLU A 21 -14.08 9.56 2.32
CA GLU A 21 -14.86 8.58 3.06
C GLU A 21 -15.33 9.19 4.37
N ASN A 22 -16.55 8.83 4.74
CA ASN A 22 -17.12 9.19 6.04
C ASN A 22 -16.71 8.21 7.15
N PHE A 23 -15.80 7.28 6.85
CA PHE A 23 -15.35 6.26 7.78
C PHE A 23 -13.90 6.50 8.19
N PHE A 24 -13.68 6.50 9.50
CA PHE A 24 -12.36 6.42 10.13
C PHE A 24 -12.48 5.44 11.33
N PRO A 25 -11.54 4.53 11.53
CA PRO A 25 -11.56 3.61 12.66
C PRO A 25 -11.19 4.35 13.95
N ASP A 26 -12.19 4.89 14.65
CA ASP A 26 -11.97 5.60 15.91
C ASP A 26 -11.28 4.68 16.93
N ASN A 27 -10.34 5.24 17.70
CA ASN A 27 -9.59 4.58 18.76
C ASN A 27 -8.70 3.39 18.34
N LYS A 28 -8.44 3.20 17.03
CA LYS A 28 -7.56 2.12 16.54
C LYS A 28 -6.30 2.67 15.87
N LYS A 29 -5.22 1.90 15.98
CA LYS A 29 -3.96 2.17 15.27
C LYS A 29 -4.07 1.65 13.84
N VAL A 30 -4.10 2.53 12.86
CA VAL A 30 -4.15 2.14 11.45
C VAL A 30 -2.78 1.62 11.01
N PHE A 31 -2.74 0.36 10.55
CA PHE A 31 -1.61 -0.21 9.83
C PHE A 31 -1.99 -0.30 8.36
N TRP A 32 -1.27 0.43 7.53
CA TRP A 32 -1.53 0.44 6.10
C TRP A 32 -0.63 -0.55 5.37
N VAL A 33 -1.23 -1.51 4.69
CA VAL A 33 -0.55 -2.50 3.85
C VAL A 33 -0.86 -2.19 2.39
N HIS A 34 0.16 -2.13 1.54
CA HIS A 34 -0.01 -1.99 0.10
C HIS A 34 0.53 -3.21 -0.63
N ALA A 35 -0.35 -3.85 -1.41
CA ALA A 35 -0.07 -5.00 -2.25
C ALA A 35 -0.69 -4.77 -3.63
N ALA A 36 0.12 -4.43 -4.63
CA ALA A 36 -0.38 -3.96 -5.92
C ALA A 36 -1.09 -5.06 -6.74
N SER A 37 -0.56 -6.27 -6.71
CA SER A 37 -1.01 -7.41 -7.52
C SER A 37 -1.78 -8.46 -6.72
N VAL A 38 -2.40 -9.41 -7.43
CA VAL A 38 -3.08 -10.57 -6.82
C VAL A 38 -2.10 -11.46 -6.06
N GLY A 39 -0.89 -11.68 -6.62
CA GLY A 39 0.14 -12.49 -5.98
C GLY A 39 0.60 -11.88 -4.65
N GLU A 40 0.95 -10.60 -4.66
CA GLU A 40 1.31 -9.85 -3.46
C GLU A 40 0.17 -9.82 -2.42
N THR A 41 -1.07 -9.56 -2.90
CA THR A 41 -2.25 -9.60 -2.02
C THR A 41 -2.36 -10.97 -1.34
N ASN A 42 -2.27 -12.06 -2.11
CA ASN A 42 -2.40 -13.41 -1.55
C ASN A 42 -1.27 -13.75 -0.57
N SER A 43 -0.05 -13.28 -0.83
CA SER A 43 1.10 -13.54 0.05
C SER A 43 1.00 -12.83 1.41
N VAL A 44 0.36 -11.66 1.46
CA VAL A 44 0.26 -10.87 2.70
C VAL A 44 -0.99 -11.18 3.53
N LEU A 45 -2.01 -11.83 2.95
CA LEU A 45 -3.25 -12.14 3.67
C LEU A 45 -3.04 -12.94 4.97
N PRO A 46 -2.18 -13.98 5.04
CA PRO A 46 -1.95 -14.71 6.30
C PRO A 46 -1.37 -13.81 7.41
N LEU A 47 -0.49 -12.85 7.04
CA LEU A 47 0.05 -11.88 7.98
C LEU A 47 -1.06 -10.95 8.49
N ILE A 48 -1.91 -10.47 7.62
CA ILE A 48 -3.06 -9.59 7.97
C ILE A 48 -4.00 -10.32 8.92
N GLU A 49 -4.39 -11.56 8.59
CA GLU A 49 -5.28 -12.37 9.44
C GLU A 49 -4.69 -12.57 10.85
N LYS A 50 -3.39 -12.88 10.93
CA LYS A 50 -2.68 -13.04 12.20
C LYS A 50 -2.61 -11.74 13.00
N LEU A 51 -2.35 -10.61 12.35
CA LEU A 51 -2.31 -9.30 13.00
C LEU A 51 -3.67 -8.92 13.60
N ILE A 52 -4.75 -9.09 12.84
CA ILE A 52 -6.13 -8.79 13.28
C ILE A 52 -6.53 -9.71 14.44
N LYS A 53 -6.21 -11.00 14.35
CA LYS A 53 -6.56 -11.98 15.37
C LYS A 53 -5.89 -11.69 16.72
N ASN A 54 -4.62 -11.26 16.67
CA ASN A 54 -3.80 -11.08 17.87
C ASN A 54 -3.91 -9.68 18.47
N ASN A 55 -4.44 -8.68 17.75
CA ASN A 55 -4.43 -7.29 18.17
C ASN A 55 -5.74 -6.58 17.85
N LYS A 56 -6.62 -6.48 18.80
CA LYS A 56 -7.94 -5.82 18.64
C LYS A 56 -7.85 -4.29 18.45
N GLU A 57 -6.74 -3.67 18.87
CA GLU A 57 -6.49 -2.23 18.75
C GLU A 57 -5.96 -1.80 17.37
N ILE A 58 -5.66 -2.77 16.48
CA ILE A 58 -5.13 -2.49 15.16
C ILE A 58 -6.29 -2.53 14.14
N PHE A 59 -6.29 -1.55 13.27
CA PHE A 59 -7.10 -1.54 12.06
C PHE A 59 -6.19 -1.71 10.85
N ILE A 60 -6.45 -2.69 10.00
CA ILE A 60 -5.70 -2.92 8.77
C ILE A 60 -6.40 -2.25 7.59
N LEU A 61 -5.71 -1.28 7.01
CA LEU A 61 -6.06 -0.73 5.70
C LEU A 61 -5.23 -1.45 4.63
N LEU A 62 -5.85 -2.29 3.83
CA LEU A 62 -5.19 -2.94 2.69
C LEU A 62 -5.50 -2.16 1.41
N THR A 63 -4.48 -1.75 0.67
CA THR A 63 -4.67 -1.14 -0.65
C THR A 63 -4.13 -2.02 -1.77
N SER A 64 -4.82 -2.04 -2.92
CA SER A 64 -4.34 -2.73 -4.12
C SER A 64 -4.62 -1.91 -5.39
N THR A 65 -3.98 -2.28 -6.51
CA THR A 65 -4.16 -1.56 -7.77
C THR A 65 -5.11 -2.25 -8.74
N THR A 66 -5.32 -3.57 -8.60
CA THR A 66 -6.04 -4.39 -9.59
C THR A 66 -7.43 -4.82 -9.15
N LEU A 67 -8.34 -4.97 -10.11
CA LEU A 67 -9.68 -5.50 -9.87
C LEU A 67 -9.62 -6.95 -9.33
N SER A 68 -8.70 -7.75 -9.86
CA SER A 68 -8.53 -9.15 -9.43
C SER A 68 -8.13 -9.27 -7.96
N SER A 69 -7.26 -8.36 -7.46
CA SER A 69 -6.93 -8.29 -6.02
C SER A 69 -8.17 -7.99 -5.18
N SER A 70 -8.99 -7.03 -5.60
CA SER A 70 -10.26 -6.71 -4.93
C SER A 70 -11.22 -7.91 -4.90
N GLN A 71 -11.32 -8.65 -6.01
CA GLN A 71 -12.15 -9.86 -6.08
C GLN A 71 -11.64 -10.98 -5.17
N LEU A 72 -10.31 -11.18 -5.10
CA LEU A 72 -9.69 -12.14 -4.19
C LEU A 72 -10.05 -11.83 -2.73
N ILE A 73 -9.90 -10.58 -2.31
CA ILE A 73 -10.20 -10.13 -0.95
C ILE A 73 -11.68 -10.36 -0.61
N LYS A 74 -12.60 -10.03 -1.54
CA LYS A 74 -14.04 -10.30 -1.37
C LYS A 74 -14.33 -11.79 -1.18
N LYS A 75 -13.68 -12.67 -1.98
CA LYS A 75 -13.83 -14.13 -1.87
C LYS A 75 -13.35 -14.68 -0.53
N LYS A 76 -12.28 -14.12 0.02
CA LYS A 76 -11.73 -14.51 1.33
C LYS A 76 -12.59 -14.09 2.51
N LYS A 77 -13.68 -13.33 2.28
CA LYS A 77 -14.63 -12.89 3.33
C LYS A 77 -13.94 -12.32 4.57
N LEU A 78 -12.88 -11.54 4.37
CA LEU A 78 -12.23 -10.79 5.44
C LEU A 78 -13.16 -9.64 5.91
N ASN A 79 -14.39 -10.01 6.28
CA ASN A 79 -15.35 -9.09 6.87
C ASN A 79 -15.05 -9.01 8.37
N ASN A 80 -14.22 -8.06 8.74
CA ASN A 80 -13.87 -7.80 10.12
C ASN A 80 -13.91 -6.29 10.33
N ASP A 81 -14.45 -5.83 11.45
CA ASP A 81 -14.51 -4.41 11.82
C ASP A 81 -13.12 -3.75 11.92
N ASN A 82 -12.06 -4.58 11.93
CA ASN A 82 -10.68 -4.17 11.96
C ASN A 82 -9.99 -4.21 10.59
N PHE A 83 -10.74 -4.31 9.50
CA PHE A 83 -10.18 -4.45 8.16
C PHE A 83 -10.97 -3.67 7.12
N GLN A 84 -10.27 -2.97 6.24
CA GLN A 84 -10.84 -2.36 5.05
C GLN A 84 -9.89 -2.51 3.86
N HIS A 85 -10.46 -2.81 2.70
CA HIS A 85 -9.76 -2.80 1.43
C HIS A 85 -10.16 -1.60 0.58
N ARG A 86 -9.15 -0.91 0.01
CA ARG A 86 -9.32 0.17 -0.96
C ARG A 86 -8.44 0.01 -2.19
N PHE A 87 -8.81 0.68 -3.27
CA PHE A 87 -7.87 0.89 -4.35
C PHE A 87 -6.84 1.95 -3.97
N PHE A 88 -5.59 1.68 -4.33
CA PHE A 88 -4.46 2.59 -4.09
C PHE A 88 -4.68 3.90 -4.85
N PRO A 89 -4.65 5.06 -4.19
CA PRO A 89 -4.79 6.35 -4.86
C PRO A 89 -3.60 6.64 -5.77
N LEU A 90 -3.83 7.44 -6.81
CA LEU A 90 -2.76 7.87 -7.70
C LEU A 90 -1.66 8.60 -6.94
N ASP A 91 -0.39 8.36 -7.35
CA ASP A 91 0.79 8.99 -6.75
C ASP A 91 0.92 10.46 -7.18
N VAL A 92 -0.08 11.26 -6.80
CA VAL A 92 -0.13 12.71 -7.02
C VAL A 92 -0.11 13.40 -5.67
N GLN A 93 0.76 14.38 -5.50
CA GLN A 93 1.10 14.97 -4.21
C GLN A 93 -0.12 15.38 -3.35
N PHE A 94 -1.15 16.01 -3.94
CA PHE A 94 -2.33 16.42 -3.17
C PHE A 94 -3.18 15.22 -2.71
N LEU A 95 -3.30 14.17 -3.54
CA LEU A 95 -4.02 12.94 -3.18
C LEU A 95 -3.29 12.18 -2.08
N VAL A 96 -1.96 12.08 -2.20
CA VAL A 96 -1.09 11.46 -1.18
C VAL A 96 -1.27 12.15 0.17
N LYS A 97 -1.17 13.49 0.21
CA LYS A 97 -1.37 14.26 1.43
C LYS A 97 -2.78 14.05 2.02
N LYS A 98 -3.81 14.09 1.18
CA LYS A 98 -5.20 13.88 1.59
C LYS A 98 -5.40 12.47 2.16
N PHE A 99 -4.84 11.44 1.50
CA PHE A 99 -4.89 10.06 1.94
C PHE A 99 -4.21 9.86 3.31
N LEU A 100 -2.98 10.34 3.46
CA LEU A 100 -2.24 10.21 4.71
C LEU A 100 -2.86 11.05 5.85
N ASN A 101 -3.47 12.19 5.54
CA ASN A 101 -4.20 12.99 6.54
C ASN A 101 -5.47 12.30 7.02
N HIS A 102 -6.17 11.60 6.13
CA HIS A 102 -7.38 10.88 6.46
C HIS A 102 -7.07 9.64 7.30
N TRP A 103 -6.21 8.77 6.79
CA TRP A 103 -5.95 7.47 7.43
C TRP A 103 -4.97 7.52 8.61
N LYS A 104 -4.09 8.51 8.68
CA LYS A 104 -3.08 8.73 9.74
C LYS A 104 -2.36 7.43 10.16
N PRO A 105 -1.80 6.66 9.21
CA PRO A 105 -1.23 5.36 9.51
C PRO A 105 -0.09 5.47 10.52
N LYS A 106 -0.03 4.52 11.45
CA LYS A 106 1.06 4.38 12.44
C LYS A 106 2.19 3.48 11.97
N LEU A 107 1.91 2.64 10.99
CA LEU A 107 2.87 1.78 10.30
C LEU A 107 2.42 1.60 8.86
N ILE A 108 3.37 1.60 7.94
CA ILE A 108 3.12 1.34 6.52
C ILE A 108 3.97 0.16 6.09
N ILE A 109 3.36 -0.78 5.37
CA ILE A 109 4.01 -1.98 4.83
C ILE A 109 3.76 -2.04 3.33
N PHE A 110 4.82 -1.91 2.54
CA PHE A 110 4.77 -2.11 1.10
C PHE A 110 5.28 -3.51 0.75
N ILE A 111 4.66 -4.14 -0.24
CA ILE A 111 5.01 -5.49 -0.68
C ILE A 111 5.69 -5.42 -2.05
N ASP A 112 6.78 -6.19 -2.22
CA ASP A 112 7.53 -6.33 -3.46
C ASP A 112 8.24 -5.03 -3.92
N SER A 113 8.11 -4.63 -5.17
CA SER A 113 8.93 -3.59 -5.81
C SER A 113 8.25 -2.22 -5.85
N GLU A 114 7.51 -1.86 -4.81
CA GLU A 114 6.67 -0.67 -4.79
C GLU A 114 7.47 0.61 -4.52
N VAL A 115 7.75 1.37 -5.59
CA VAL A 115 8.42 2.68 -5.52
C VAL A 115 7.48 3.76 -6.02
N TRP A 116 6.84 4.46 -5.11
CA TRP A 116 5.89 5.56 -5.34
C TRP A 116 6.48 6.87 -4.82
N PRO A 117 7.11 7.69 -5.67
CA PRO A 117 7.94 8.82 -5.23
C PRO A 117 7.24 9.81 -4.31
N ASN A 118 6.00 10.23 -4.64
CA ASN A 118 5.29 11.19 -3.79
C ASN A 118 4.90 10.59 -2.44
N TYR A 119 4.50 9.30 -2.42
CA TYR A 119 4.22 8.59 -1.17
C TYR A 119 5.48 8.46 -0.32
N LEU A 120 6.60 7.98 -0.89
CA LEU A 120 7.84 7.80 -0.15
C LEU A 120 8.34 9.11 0.47
N LEU A 121 8.34 10.19 -0.30
CA LEU A 121 8.75 11.50 0.19
C LEU A 121 7.83 12.05 1.28
N GLU A 122 6.51 11.90 1.14
CA GLU A 122 5.56 12.42 2.12
C GLU A 122 5.54 11.56 3.41
N ILE A 123 5.69 10.23 3.30
CA ILE A 123 5.84 9.30 4.44
C ILE A 123 7.10 9.64 5.23
N SER A 124 8.24 9.76 4.56
CA SER A 124 9.52 10.13 5.18
C SER A 124 9.43 11.49 5.88
N LYS A 125 8.83 12.50 5.23
CA LYS A 125 8.62 13.82 5.82
C LYS A 125 7.81 13.77 7.11
N ARG A 126 6.83 12.87 7.19
CA ARG A 126 5.96 12.67 8.36
C ARG A 126 6.58 11.75 9.42
N LYS A 127 7.72 11.15 9.13
CA LYS A 127 8.40 10.17 10.00
C LYS A 127 7.48 9.00 10.36
N ILE A 128 6.67 8.54 9.40
CA ILE A 128 5.83 7.37 9.58
C ILE A 128 6.68 6.14 9.29
N PRO A 129 6.77 5.15 10.19
CA PRO A 129 7.53 3.93 9.95
C PRO A 129 7.09 3.21 8.67
N LEU A 130 8.04 2.92 7.78
CA LEU A 130 7.82 2.29 6.49
C LEU A 130 8.66 1.03 6.33
N VAL A 131 8.00 -0.09 6.11
CA VAL A 131 8.61 -1.41 5.91
C VAL A 131 8.38 -1.88 4.48
N LEU A 132 9.42 -2.40 3.83
CA LEU A 132 9.31 -3.12 2.57
C LEU A 132 9.44 -4.62 2.84
N LEU A 133 8.40 -5.39 2.54
CA LEU A 133 8.42 -6.86 2.64
C LEU A 133 8.56 -7.49 1.27
N ASN A 134 9.34 -8.56 1.20
CA ASN A 134 9.60 -9.31 -0.03
C ASN A 134 10.19 -8.41 -1.13
N GLY A 135 11.04 -7.44 -0.73
CA GLY A 135 11.62 -6.46 -1.62
C GLY A 135 12.40 -7.11 -2.76
N ARG A 136 12.13 -6.68 -3.98
CA ARG A 136 12.85 -7.13 -5.18
C ARG A 136 13.21 -5.93 -6.04
N ILE A 137 14.38 -6.01 -6.67
CA ILE A 137 14.77 -5.06 -7.69
C ILE A 137 15.35 -5.80 -8.89
N THR A 138 14.80 -5.57 -10.06
CA THR A 138 15.36 -6.15 -11.29
C THR A 138 16.59 -5.36 -11.73
N THR A 139 17.54 -6.03 -12.41
CA THR A 139 18.72 -5.37 -13.01
C THR A 139 18.33 -4.17 -13.88
N LYS A 140 17.25 -4.27 -14.64
CA LYS A 140 16.72 -3.19 -15.47
C LYS A 140 16.25 -1.99 -14.63
N THR A 141 15.51 -2.24 -13.56
CA THR A 141 15.02 -1.22 -12.63
C THR A 141 16.19 -0.58 -11.89
N PHE A 142 17.15 -1.37 -11.41
CA PHE A 142 18.36 -0.87 -10.77
C PHE A 142 19.16 0.07 -11.68
N LYS A 143 19.41 -0.33 -12.95
CA LYS A 143 20.10 0.52 -13.93
C LYS A 143 19.38 1.85 -14.18
N ARG A 144 18.05 1.87 -14.21
CA ARG A 144 17.24 3.09 -14.34
C ARG A 144 17.42 4.02 -13.15
N TRP A 145 17.36 3.48 -11.93
CA TRP A 145 17.53 4.28 -10.73
C TRP A 145 18.94 4.84 -10.56
N LYS A 146 19.97 4.16 -11.10
CA LYS A 146 21.34 4.70 -11.15
C LYS A 146 21.49 5.99 -11.95
N ILE A 147 20.60 6.28 -12.89
CA ILE A 147 20.63 7.51 -13.69
C ILE A 147 20.35 8.75 -12.82
N PHE A 148 19.58 8.58 -11.75
CA PHE A 148 19.22 9.66 -10.83
C PHE A 148 19.66 9.36 -9.38
N PRO A 149 20.98 9.35 -9.09
CA PRO A 149 21.53 8.83 -7.83
C PRO A 149 21.03 9.56 -6.59
N ASN A 150 20.91 10.88 -6.65
CA ASN A 150 20.42 11.67 -5.51
C ASN A 150 18.94 11.41 -5.20
N LEU A 151 18.13 11.30 -6.24
CA LEU A 151 16.70 10.98 -6.08
C LEU A 151 16.53 9.55 -5.56
N SER A 152 17.24 8.58 -6.16
CA SER A 152 17.20 7.18 -5.76
C SER A 152 17.57 7.03 -4.29
N ARG A 153 18.70 7.63 -3.87
CA ARG A 153 19.12 7.58 -2.47
C ARG A 153 18.05 8.14 -1.55
N LYS A 154 17.47 9.29 -1.90
CA LYS A 154 16.41 9.89 -1.09
C LYS A 154 15.17 9.02 -0.98
N LEU A 155 14.74 8.37 -2.08
CA LEU A 155 13.57 7.49 -2.10
C LEU A 155 13.82 6.19 -1.34
N PHE A 156 14.94 5.51 -1.58
CA PHE A 156 15.23 4.24 -0.92
C PHE A 156 15.57 4.39 0.57
N ASN A 157 16.15 5.52 0.98
CA ASN A 157 16.34 5.86 2.40
C ASN A 157 15.03 6.21 3.13
N SER A 158 13.88 6.24 2.45
CA SER A 158 12.57 6.40 3.09
C SER A 158 12.07 5.13 3.76
N TYR A 159 12.67 3.97 3.47
CA TYR A 159 12.34 2.72 4.14
C TYR A 159 13.16 2.57 5.42
N ASP A 160 12.48 2.36 6.54
CA ASP A 160 13.13 2.08 7.84
C ASP A 160 13.61 0.63 7.93
N LEU A 161 12.92 -0.28 7.23
CA LEU A 161 13.27 -1.70 7.17
C LEU A 161 12.96 -2.27 5.78
N CYS A 162 13.93 -2.98 5.21
CA CYS A 162 13.76 -3.75 3.99
C CYS A 162 14.04 -5.22 4.27
N LEU A 163 13.06 -6.07 4.02
CA LEU A 163 13.19 -7.53 4.07
C LEU A 163 13.14 -8.05 2.63
N PRO A 164 14.28 -8.41 2.04
CA PRO A 164 14.35 -8.85 0.66
C PRO A 164 13.72 -10.24 0.49
N ALA A 165 13.34 -10.57 -0.75
CA ALA A 165 12.79 -11.87 -1.12
C ALA A 165 13.86 -12.98 -1.11
N SER A 166 15.12 -12.63 -1.33
CA SER A 166 16.27 -13.51 -1.31
C SER A 166 17.50 -12.77 -0.78
N SER A 167 18.51 -13.52 -0.39
CA SER A 167 19.82 -12.99 0.06
C SER A 167 20.79 -12.71 -1.09
N GLU A 168 20.35 -12.83 -2.35
CA GLU A 168 21.14 -12.54 -3.56
C GLU A 168 21.06 -11.07 -3.98
#